data_362df5f145c6ec3260181283dafabf48
#
_entry.id   362df5f145c6ec3260181283dafabf48
#
_cell.length_a   1.000
_cell.length_b   1.000
_cell.length_c   1.000
_cell.angle_alpha   90.00
_cell.angle_beta   90.00
_cell.angle_gamma   90.00
#
_symmetry.space_group_name_H-M   'P 1'
#
loop_
_entity.id
_entity.type
_entity.pdbx_description
1 polymer ?
#
loop_
_entity_poly.entity_id
_entity_poly.type
_entity_poly.pdbx_seq_one_letter_code
_entity_poly.pdbx_strand_id
1 'polypeptide(L)'
;TGVQTCALPISPVINLDKIFDISIFIHPIDTASVLRTFQKKVAEVQSQIHLREEKGLVRDPMLDTAYQDLEALRDNLQQAQEKIFDVGLYISIYADNEQELDKIESEVKSILEASLVYLKPALFQQEQGFKSVIPIADDQLNIHSKLNSAPLSSVFPFISFDLTSDK
;
A
#
# COMPACT_ATOMS: atom_id res chain seq x y z
N THR A 1 10.69 1.37 5.86
CA THR A 1 9.44 1.75 5.17
C THR A 1 9.76 1.99 3.71
N GLY A 2 9.64 0.95 2.88
CA GLY A 2 9.81 1.05 1.42
C GLY A 2 8.57 1.67 0.77
N VAL A 3 8.74 2.19 -0.45
CA VAL A 3 7.61 2.51 -1.32
C VAL A 3 7.08 1.20 -1.89
N GLN A 4 5.78 0.96 -1.79
CA GLN A 4 5.18 -0.23 -2.34
C GLN A 4 5.01 -0.05 -3.85
N THR A 5 5.64 -0.92 -4.62
CA THR A 5 5.61 -0.90 -6.10
C THR A 5 4.67 -1.96 -6.68
N CYS A 6 4.11 -2.83 -5.84
CA CYS A 6 3.17 -3.85 -6.27
C CYS A 6 1.73 -3.30 -6.36
N ALA A 7 0.97 -3.78 -7.33
CA ALA A 7 -0.46 -3.47 -7.45
C ALA A 7 -1.22 -3.81 -6.16
N LEU A 8 -2.18 -2.97 -5.78
CA LEU A 8 -3.11 -3.24 -4.67
C LEU A 8 -4.35 -3.95 -5.23
N PRO A 9 -4.45 -5.28 -5.21
CA PRO A 9 -5.61 -5.97 -5.72
C PRO A 9 -6.75 -5.94 -4.70
N ILE A 10 -7.53 -4.88 -4.69
CA ILE A 10 -8.74 -4.77 -3.87
C ILE A 10 -9.90 -5.55 -4.50
N SER A 11 -9.84 -5.80 -5.80
CA SER A 11 -10.82 -6.54 -6.58
C SER A 11 -11.34 -7.82 -5.92
N PRO A 12 -10.48 -8.73 -5.43
CA PRO A 12 -10.97 -9.96 -4.82
C PRO A 12 -11.72 -9.71 -3.50
N VAL A 13 -11.38 -8.66 -2.77
CA VAL A 13 -12.09 -8.28 -1.54
C VAL A 13 -13.47 -7.73 -1.86
N ILE A 14 -13.58 -6.87 -2.88
CA ILE A 14 -14.86 -6.27 -3.30
C ILE A 14 -15.84 -7.34 -3.79
N ASN A 15 -15.34 -8.46 -4.32
CA ASN A 15 -16.16 -9.58 -4.80
C ASN A 15 -16.60 -10.56 -3.70
N LEU A 16 -16.22 -10.35 -2.45
CA LEU A 16 -16.71 -11.16 -1.35
C LEU A 16 -18.20 -10.90 -1.12
N ASP A 17 -18.96 -11.99 -0.97
CA ASP A 17 -20.39 -11.92 -0.59
C ASP A 17 -20.51 -11.67 0.92
N LYS A 18 -20.01 -10.50 1.35
CA LYS A 18 -19.99 -10.06 2.74
C LYS A 18 -20.28 -8.57 2.83
N ILE A 19 -20.76 -8.15 3.99
CA ILE A 19 -21.02 -6.72 4.26
C ILE A 19 -19.73 -6.09 4.81
N PHE A 20 -19.21 -5.12 4.09
CA PHE A 20 -18.04 -4.34 4.49
C PHE A 20 -18.07 -2.95 3.87
N ASP A 21 -17.35 -2.03 4.47
CA ASP A 21 -17.09 -0.71 3.93
C ASP A 21 -15.58 -0.54 3.70
N ILE A 22 -15.23 0.15 2.62
CA ILE A 22 -13.84 0.49 2.29
C ILE A 22 -13.72 2.00 2.15
N SER A 23 -12.72 2.57 2.80
CA SER A 23 -12.30 3.95 2.55
C SER A 23 -10.84 4.02 2.12
N ILE A 24 -10.54 4.95 1.23
CA ILE A 24 -9.18 5.21 0.75
C ILE A 24 -8.92 6.71 0.87
N PHE A 25 -7.94 7.05 1.71
CA PHE A 25 -7.45 8.42 1.84
C PHE A 25 -6.18 8.57 1.00
N ILE A 26 -6.17 9.54 0.10
CA ILE A 26 -5.06 9.76 -0.83
C ILE A 26 -4.57 11.19 -0.66
N HIS A 27 -3.38 11.32 -0.08
CA HIS A 27 -2.75 12.62 0.15
C HIS A 27 -1.52 12.76 -0.75
N PRO A 28 -1.49 13.74 -1.67
CA PRO A 28 -0.30 14.00 -2.48
C PRO A 28 0.83 14.52 -1.59
N ILE A 29 2.05 14.00 -1.79
CA ILE A 29 3.24 14.44 -1.08
C ILE A 29 4.06 15.35 -1.99
N ASP A 30 4.67 16.37 -1.39
CA ASP A 30 5.60 17.23 -2.12
C ASP A 30 6.78 16.43 -2.68
N THR A 31 6.93 16.44 -4.00
CA THR A 31 7.96 15.68 -4.71
C THR A 31 9.37 16.08 -4.29
N ALA A 32 9.61 17.37 -3.97
CA ALA A 32 10.94 17.83 -3.57
C ALA A 32 11.37 17.22 -2.22
N SER A 33 10.46 17.07 -1.27
CA SER A 33 10.73 16.44 0.02
C SER A 33 11.02 14.94 -0.13
N VAL A 34 10.28 14.28 -1.02
CA VAL A 34 10.46 12.87 -1.35
C VAL A 34 11.82 12.65 -2.01
N LEU A 35 12.17 13.44 -3.01
CA LEU A 35 13.46 13.33 -3.71
C LEU A 35 14.65 13.46 -2.76
N ARG A 36 14.61 14.38 -1.80
CA ARG A 36 15.66 14.49 -0.76
C ARG A 36 15.80 13.21 0.07
N THR A 37 14.67 12.57 0.39
CA THR A 37 14.66 11.31 1.15
C THR A 37 15.23 10.17 0.32
N PHE A 38 14.90 10.10 -0.99
CA PHE A 38 15.44 9.10 -1.89
C PHE A 38 16.94 9.28 -2.12
N GLN A 39 17.43 10.52 -2.29
CA GLN A 39 18.85 10.80 -2.40
C GLN A 39 19.65 10.27 -1.20
N LYS A 40 19.14 10.48 0.02
CA LYS A 40 19.78 9.92 1.22
C LYS A 40 19.79 8.40 1.22
N LYS A 41 18.68 7.77 0.82
CA LYS A 41 18.60 6.30 0.76
C LYS A 41 19.51 5.70 -0.29
N VAL A 42 19.59 6.29 -1.48
CA VAL A 42 20.51 5.89 -2.53
C VAL A 42 21.95 5.95 -2.03
N ALA A 43 22.34 7.07 -1.39
CA ALA A 43 23.69 7.22 -0.83
C ALA A 43 23.97 6.20 0.29
N GLU A 44 22.97 5.87 1.12
CA GLU A 44 23.10 4.84 2.16
C GLU A 44 23.34 3.46 1.57
N VAL A 45 22.54 3.03 0.60
CA VAL A 45 22.70 1.72 -0.06
C VAL A 45 24.03 1.66 -0.80
N GLN A 46 24.40 2.72 -1.51
CA GLN A 46 25.68 2.81 -2.21
C GLN A 46 26.88 2.69 -1.24
N SER A 47 26.79 3.34 -0.07
CA SER A 47 27.81 3.21 0.97
C SER A 47 27.91 1.79 1.51
N GLN A 48 26.77 1.10 1.67
CA GLN A 48 26.79 -0.32 2.11
C GLN A 48 27.43 -1.22 1.06
N ILE A 49 27.16 -1.02 -0.23
CA ILE A 49 27.79 -1.76 -1.32
C ILE A 49 29.32 -1.54 -1.28
N HIS A 50 29.74 -0.29 -1.20
CA HIS A 50 31.16 0.06 -1.18
C HIS A 50 31.92 -0.53 0.03
N LEU A 51 31.33 -0.45 1.23
CA LEU A 51 31.91 -1.08 2.43
C LEU A 51 32.04 -2.60 2.32
N ARG A 52 31.13 -3.27 1.60
CA ARG A 52 31.25 -4.72 1.35
C ARG A 52 32.36 -5.03 0.36
N GLU A 53 32.53 -4.22 -0.68
CA GLU A 53 33.62 -4.32 -1.66
C GLU A 53 34.99 -4.12 -0.99
N GLU A 54 35.14 -3.07 -0.17
CA GLU A 54 36.36 -2.81 0.58
C GLU A 54 36.74 -3.96 1.51
N LYS A 55 35.77 -4.65 2.10
CA LYS A 55 36.00 -5.82 2.96
C LYS A 55 36.23 -7.12 2.18
N GLY A 56 36.23 -7.07 0.85
CA GLY A 56 36.36 -8.27 0.00
C GLY A 56 35.23 -9.27 0.13
N LEU A 57 34.05 -8.81 0.57
CA LEU A 57 32.87 -9.66 0.70
C LEU A 57 32.20 -9.88 -0.66
N VAL A 58 31.54 -11.04 -0.81
CA VAL A 58 30.80 -11.37 -2.02
C VAL A 58 29.68 -10.33 -2.23
N ARG A 59 29.50 -9.97 -3.50
CA ARG A 59 28.43 -9.07 -3.96
C ARG A 59 27.07 -9.57 -3.47
N ASP A 60 26.24 -8.65 -3.00
CA ASP A 60 24.90 -8.93 -2.50
C ASP A 60 23.85 -8.52 -3.55
N PRO A 61 23.25 -9.49 -4.26
CA PRO A 61 22.27 -9.16 -5.32
C PRO A 61 21.07 -8.36 -4.82
N MET A 62 20.70 -8.51 -3.55
CA MET A 62 19.56 -7.76 -2.99
C MET A 62 19.89 -6.28 -2.85
N LEU A 63 21.11 -5.93 -2.45
CA LEU A 63 21.54 -4.53 -2.36
C LEU A 63 21.65 -3.88 -3.74
N ASP A 64 22.14 -4.63 -4.73
CA ASP A 64 22.25 -4.15 -6.11
C ASP A 64 20.86 -3.87 -6.72
N THR A 65 19.93 -4.80 -6.56
CA THR A 65 18.55 -4.61 -7.02
C THR A 65 17.92 -3.42 -6.30
N ALA A 66 18.04 -3.32 -4.98
CA ALA A 66 17.53 -2.20 -4.21
C ALA A 66 18.11 -0.85 -4.66
N TYR A 67 19.39 -0.82 -5.01
CA TYR A 67 20.03 0.38 -5.54
C TYR A 67 19.45 0.79 -6.89
N GLN A 68 19.31 -0.16 -7.82
CA GLN A 68 18.76 0.09 -9.16
C GLN A 68 17.30 0.55 -9.09
N ASP A 69 16.48 -0.10 -8.25
CA ASP A 69 15.07 0.26 -8.08
C ASP A 69 14.92 1.68 -7.49
N LEU A 70 15.76 2.04 -6.52
CA LEU A 70 15.76 3.36 -5.92
C LEU A 70 16.20 4.44 -6.92
N GLU A 71 17.21 4.18 -7.76
CA GLU A 71 17.64 5.10 -8.79
C GLU A 71 16.56 5.29 -9.87
N ALA A 72 15.98 4.19 -10.36
CA ALA A 72 14.93 4.24 -11.37
C ALA A 72 13.71 5.04 -10.86
N LEU A 73 13.29 4.80 -9.61
CA LEU A 73 12.18 5.55 -9.01
C LEU A 73 12.51 7.03 -8.81
N ARG A 74 13.74 7.35 -8.38
CA ARG A 74 14.22 8.73 -8.27
C ARG A 74 14.15 9.46 -9.63
N ASP A 75 14.62 8.82 -10.68
CA ASP A 75 14.66 9.40 -12.02
C ASP A 75 13.24 9.62 -12.56
N ASN A 76 12.32 8.67 -12.37
CA ASN A 76 10.91 8.80 -12.73
C ASN A 76 10.22 9.95 -11.98
N LEU A 77 10.55 10.14 -10.71
CA LEU A 77 10.05 11.27 -9.91
C LEU A 77 10.61 12.61 -10.41
N GLN A 78 11.89 12.68 -10.77
CA GLN A 78 12.52 13.88 -11.30
C GLN A 78 11.96 14.28 -12.67
N GLN A 79 11.60 13.30 -13.51
CA GLN A 79 10.99 13.51 -14.82
C GLN A 79 9.47 13.74 -14.73
N ALA A 80 8.90 13.78 -13.52
CA ALA A 80 7.47 13.90 -13.28
C ALA A 80 6.62 12.79 -13.93
N GLN A 81 7.23 11.65 -14.24
CA GLN A 81 6.54 10.45 -14.74
C GLN A 81 5.82 9.72 -13.61
N GLU A 82 6.30 9.84 -12.38
CA GLU A 82 5.73 9.29 -11.16
C GLU A 82 5.50 10.37 -10.12
N LYS A 83 4.51 10.15 -9.25
CA LYS A 83 4.26 10.94 -8.04
C LYS A 83 4.14 10.00 -6.85
N ILE A 84 4.39 10.51 -5.66
CA ILE A 84 4.22 9.78 -4.41
C ILE A 84 3.01 10.33 -3.66
N PHE A 85 2.25 9.41 -3.11
CA PHE A 85 1.08 9.68 -2.29
C PHE A 85 1.22 9.00 -0.94
N ASP A 86 0.67 9.63 0.07
CA ASP A 86 0.45 9.02 1.38
C ASP A 86 -0.97 8.45 1.38
N VAL A 87 -1.08 7.12 1.47
CA VAL A 87 -2.34 6.42 1.23
C VAL A 87 -2.74 5.64 2.47
N GLY A 88 -3.91 5.97 3.01
CA GLY A 88 -4.61 5.18 4.02
C GLY A 88 -5.67 4.30 3.36
N LEU A 89 -5.65 3.01 3.65
CA LEU A 89 -6.68 2.05 3.22
C LEU A 89 -7.28 1.42 4.47
N TYR A 90 -8.57 1.60 4.67
CA TYR A 90 -9.29 1.06 5.80
C TYR A 90 -10.47 0.22 5.33
N ILE A 91 -10.70 -0.89 6.03
CA ILE A 91 -11.79 -1.82 5.77
C ILE A 91 -12.51 -2.07 7.08
N SER A 92 -13.81 -1.76 7.13
CA SER A 92 -14.69 -2.19 8.21
C SER A 92 -15.52 -3.38 7.77
N ILE A 93 -15.49 -4.43 8.54
CA ILE A 93 -16.27 -5.66 8.33
C ILE A 93 -17.37 -5.75 9.37
N TYR A 94 -18.51 -6.31 9.00
CA TYR A 94 -19.69 -6.43 9.85
C TYR A 94 -20.16 -7.88 9.87
N ALA A 95 -20.57 -8.36 11.05
CA ALA A 95 -21.12 -9.67 11.23
C ALA A 95 -22.12 -9.69 12.41
N ASP A 96 -23.01 -10.68 12.43
CA ASP A 96 -24.03 -10.84 13.48
C ASP A 96 -23.45 -11.42 14.79
N ASN A 97 -22.29 -12.06 14.72
CA ASN A 97 -21.61 -12.68 15.87
C ASN A 97 -20.09 -12.68 15.68
N GLU A 98 -19.38 -12.86 16.81
CA GLU A 98 -17.92 -12.82 16.86
C GLU A 98 -17.26 -13.93 16.03
N GLN A 99 -17.83 -15.13 16.01
CA GLN A 99 -17.29 -16.26 15.24
C GLN A 99 -17.34 -16.01 13.73
N GLU A 100 -18.37 -15.34 13.27
CA GLU A 100 -18.50 -14.94 11.86
C GLU A 100 -17.55 -13.80 11.53
N LEU A 101 -17.40 -12.83 12.43
CA LEU A 101 -16.45 -11.74 12.30
C LEU A 101 -15.02 -12.25 12.11
N ASP A 102 -14.58 -13.19 12.95
CA ASP A 102 -13.26 -13.83 12.88
C ASP A 102 -13.04 -14.56 11.55
N LYS A 103 -14.08 -15.20 11.01
CA LYS A 103 -14.01 -15.85 9.69
C LYS A 103 -13.82 -14.85 8.58
N ILE A 104 -14.61 -13.75 8.56
CA ILE A 104 -14.52 -12.71 7.55
C ILE A 104 -13.14 -12.03 7.64
N GLU A 105 -12.68 -11.72 8.84
CA GLU A 105 -11.33 -11.13 9.03
C GLU A 105 -10.25 -12.04 8.44
N SER A 106 -10.29 -13.33 8.76
CA SER A 106 -9.32 -14.31 8.25
C SER A 106 -9.37 -14.46 6.74
N GLU A 107 -10.56 -14.41 6.14
CA GLU A 107 -10.76 -14.49 4.70
C GLU A 107 -10.21 -13.25 4.00
N VAL A 108 -10.58 -12.05 4.44
CA VAL A 108 -10.08 -10.78 3.89
C VAL A 108 -8.57 -10.68 4.02
N LYS A 109 -8.03 -11.05 5.19
CA LYS A 109 -6.60 -11.09 5.46
C LYS A 109 -5.87 -12.04 4.51
N SER A 110 -6.36 -13.26 4.34
CA SER A 110 -5.76 -14.26 3.44
C SER A 110 -5.71 -13.78 1.99
N ILE A 111 -6.79 -13.16 1.51
CA ILE A 111 -6.87 -12.61 0.15
C ILE A 111 -5.84 -11.52 -0.08
N LEU A 112 -5.71 -10.58 0.85
CA LEU A 112 -4.80 -9.46 0.70
C LEU A 112 -3.34 -9.85 0.94
N GLU A 113 -3.06 -10.75 1.88
CA GLU A 113 -1.72 -11.30 2.13
C GLU A 113 -1.18 -12.10 0.94
N ALA A 114 -2.05 -12.82 0.21
CA ALA A 114 -1.66 -13.49 -1.04
C ALA A 114 -1.12 -12.51 -2.09
N SER A 115 -1.48 -11.24 -1.99
CA SER A 115 -0.99 -10.14 -2.84
C SER A 115 0.03 -9.25 -2.13
N LEU A 116 0.65 -9.75 -1.07
CA LEU A 116 1.65 -9.05 -0.27
C LEU A 116 1.14 -7.75 0.40
N VAL A 117 -0.18 -7.64 0.59
CA VAL A 117 -0.80 -6.55 1.34
C VAL A 117 -1.12 -7.03 2.76
N TYR A 118 -0.37 -6.54 3.72
CA TYR A 118 -0.50 -6.95 5.11
C TYR A 118 -1.46 -6.04 5.87
N LEU A 119 -2.53 -6.62 6.41
CA LEU A 119 -3.50 -5.92 7.23
C LEU A 119 -3.06 -5.86 8.68
N LYS A 120 -3.41 -4.76 9.33
CA LYS A 120 -3.29 -4.60 10.79
C LYS A 120 -4.67 -4.35 11.37
N PRO A 121 -5.14 -5.19 12.30
CA PRO A 121 -6.40 -4.92 12.98
C PRO A 121 -6.29 -3.66 13.85
N ALA A 122 -7.33 -2.83 13.84
CA ALA A 122 -7.42 -1.61 14.64
C ALA A 122 -7.84 -1.96 16.10
N LEU A 123 -6.98 -2.71 16.81
CA LEU A 123 -7.25 -3.15 18.17
C LEU A 123 -7.40 -1.95 19.10
N PHE A 124 -8.49 -1.94 19.88
CA PHE A 124 -8.87 -0.84 20.80
C PHE A 124 -9.10 0.52 20.11
N GLN A 125 -9.22 0.53 18.77
CA GLN A 125 -9.46 1.72 17.94
C GLN A 125 -10.67 1.52 17.01
N GLN A 126 -11.62 0.67 17.38
CA GLN A 126 -12.77 0.32 16.55
C GLN A 126 -13.63 1.55 16.22
N GLU A 127 -13.82 2.46 17.20
CA GLU A 127 -14.55 3.70 17.00
C GLU A 127 -13.84 4.62 15.98
N GLN A 128 -12.53 4.77 16.10
CA GLN A 128 -11.71 5.55 15.17
C GLN A 128 -11.72 4.89 13.78
N GLY A 129 -11.62 3.54 13.74
CA GLY A 129 -11.73 2.77 12.51
C GLY A 129 -13.05 3.01 11.80
N PHE A 130 -14.17 2.90 12.50
CA PHE A 130 -15.50 3.17 11.97
C PHE A 130 -15.62 4.60 11.44
N LYS A 131 -15.18 5.61 12.20
CA LYS A 131 -15.20 7.01 11.77
C LYS A 131 -14.35 7.28 10.53
N SER A 132 -13.23 6.56 10.39
CA SER A 132 -12.38 6.66 9.20
C SER A 132 -12.98 5.99 7.95
N VAL A 133 -14.00 5.15 8.10
CA VAL A 133 -14.62 4.44 6.96
C VAL A 133 -15.92 5.09 6.51
N ILE A 134 -16.71 5.65 7.41
CA ILE A 134 -17.95 6.35 7.04
C ILE A 134 -17.65 7.61 6.19
N PRO A 135 -18.57 8.04 5.30
CA PRO A 135 -18.33 9.09 4.31
C PRO A 135 -18.31 10.52 4.89
N ILE A 136 -17.55 10.74 5.96
CA ILE A 136 -17.34 12.06 6.57
C ILE A 136 -15.97 12.65 6.27
N ALA A 137 -15.12 11.91 5.54
CA ALA A 137 -13.74 12.31 5.19
C ALA A 137 -12.86 12.65 6.42
N ASP A 138 -13.07 11.95 7.54
CA ASP A 138 -12.31 12.13 8.79
C ASP A 138 -11.42 10.90 9.05
N ASP A 139 -10.12 11.04 8.80
CA ASP A 139 -9.14 9.99 9.02
C ASP A 139 -8.64 10.01 10.47
N GLN A 140 -9.32 9.31 11.34
CA GLN A 140 -8.95 9.24 12.76
C GLN A 140 -7.86 8.19 13.05
N LEU A 141 -7.69 7.19 12.20
CA LEU A 141 -6.62 6.20 12.36
C LEU A 141 -5.26 6.75 11.95
N ASN A 142 -5.21 7.60 10.94
CA ASN A 142 -4.00 8.26 10.45
C ASN A 142 -2.83 7.28 10.20
N ILE A 143 -3.15 6.10 9.63
CA ILE A 143 -2.18 5.05 9.30
C ILE A 143 -2.02 5.00 7.79
N HIS A 144 -0.93 5.54 7.29
CA HIS A 144 -0.67 5.67 5.87
C HIS A 144 0.56 4.90 5.42
N SER A 145 0.56 4.53 4.14
CA SER A 145 1.70 3.95 3.43
C SER A 145 2.00 4.79 2.19
N LYS A 146 3.29 4.89 1.85
CA LYS A 146 3.70 5.63 0.66
C LYS A 146 3.58 4.75 -0.57
N LEU A 147 2.79 5.22 -1.54
CA LEU A 147 2.61 4.58 -2.85
C LEU A 147 2.98 5.55 -3.96
N ASN A 148 3.60 5.04 -5.02
CA ASN A 148 3.76 5.80 -6.25
C ASN A 148 2.52 5.67 -7.16
N SER A 149 2.47 6.47 -8.24
CA SER A 149 1.30 6.55 -9.12
C SER A 149 0.90 5.21 -9.74
N ALA A 150 1.87 4.38 -10.14
CA ALA A 150 1.59 3.12 -10.83
C ALA A 150 0.80 2.12 -9.97
N PRO A 151 1.24 1.72 -8.75
CA PRO A 151 0.44 0.85 -7.89
C PRO A 151 -0.85 1.52 -7.41
N LEU A 152 -0.87 2.85 -7.21
CA LEU A 152 -2.10 3.54 -6.84
C LEU A 152 -3.13 3.49 -7.96
N SER A 153 -2.73 3.64 -9.21
CA SER A 153 -3.63 3.57 -10.36
C SER A 153 -4.25 2.18 -10.56
N SER A 154 -3.59 1.13 -10.09
CA SER A 154 -4.12 -0.24 -10.15
C SER A 154 -5.29 -0.50 -9.19
N VAL A 155 -5.51 0.39 -8.22
CA VAL A 155 -6.68 0.35 -7.34
C VAL A 155 -7.96 0.71 -8.10
N PHE A 156 -7.86 1.46 -9.20
CA PHE A 156 -8.99 1.91 -10.02
C PHE A 156 -8.92 1.32 -11.45
N PRO A 157 -10.08 0.99 -12.07
CA PRO A 157 -11.44 1.04 -11.52
C PRO A 157 -11.70 -0.11 -10.54
N PHE A 158 -12.51 0.15 -9.52
CA PHE A 158 -12.98 -0.85 -8.56
C PHE A 158 -13.87 -1.88 -9.23
N ILE A 159 -13.74 -2.39 -10.32
CA ILE A 159 -14.55 -3.33 -11.09
C ILE A 159 -15.80 -2.68 -11.71
N SER A 160 -15.89 -2.79 -13.02
CA SER A 160 -17.18 -2.73 -13.70
C SER A 160 -17.81 -4.12 -13.63
N PHE A 161 -18.88 -4.30 -12.86
CA PHE A 161 -19.79 -5.38 -13.11
C PHE A 161 -20.58 -5.01 -14.37
N ASP A 162 -20.38 -5.73 -15.46
CA ASP A 162 -21.35 -5.77 -16.52
C ASP A 162 -22.59 -6.47 -15.94
N LEU A 163 -23.62 -5.69 -15.69
CA LEU A 163 -24.96 -6.22 -15.44
C LEU A 163 -25.47 -6.81 -16.76
N THR A 164 -25.00 -7.99 -17.12
CA THR A 164 -25.63 -8.81 -18.15
C THR A 164 -26.91 -9.34 -17.56
N SER A 165 -28.03 -8.66 -17.83
CA SER A 165 -29.34 -9.27 -17.63
C SER A 165 -29.49 -10.35 -18.71
N ASP A 166 -29.34 -11.60 -18.33
CA ASP A 166 -29.81 -12.70 -19.14
C ASP A 166 -31.35 -12.54 -19.32
N LYS A 167 -31.78 -12.19 -20.55
CA LYS A 167 -33.17 -12.23 -20.97
C LYS A 167 -33.49 -13.61 -21.51
#